data_f1039839828fb685101baeb81bf7160b
#
_entry.id   f1039839828fb685101baeb81bf7160b
#
_cell.length_a   1.000
_cell.length_b   1.000
_cell.length_c   1.000
_cell.angle_alpha   90.00
_cell.angle_beta   90.00
_cell.angle_gamma   90.00
#
_symmetry.space_group_name_H-M   'P 1'
#
loop_
_entity.id
_entity.type
_entity.pdbx_description
1 polymer ?
#
loop_
_entity_poly.entity_id
_entity_poly.type
_entity_poly.pdbx_seq_one_letter_code
_entity_poly.pdbx_strand_id
1 'polypeptide(L)'
;MLKCDVILVSDTSMVGLDTPSITTGLRGLAYWEIEVTGPNRDLHSGIFGGTVANPINELCKMLAGVVDENGRITLPHFYDKVETVSTQERAMLGAVPYDEEKYKAAIDVEALSGEVGYSPLERTAIRPTFDICGIWGGYTGEGAKTVLPSKAYAKVSCRLVPHQNHEEISKMFIDYIYSVAPRSVKVKVSPMHGGESYVCPINLPAYRAAEKGYELAFGKRPLAVRRGGSIPIIATFEKVLGVKSVLMGFGLESVSYTHLTLPT
;
A
#
# COMPACT_ATOMS: atom_id res chain seq x y z
N MET A 1 -27.62 -9.95 13.38
CA MET A 1 -26.69 -10.86 14.08
C MET A 1 -25.41 -10.16 14.56
N LEU A 2 -24.90 -9.11 13.89
CA LEU A 2 -23.68 -8.38 14.28
C LEU A 2 -23.96 -7.01 14.94
N LYS A 3 -25.10 -6.87 15.64
CA LYS A 3 -25.38 -5.61 16.38
C LYS A 3 -24.48 -5.55 17.60
N CYS A 4 -23.68 -4.48 17.71
CA CYS A 4 -22.75 -4.23 18.80
C CYS A 4 -22.54 -2.73 18.99
N ASP A 5 -22.01 -2.32 20.14
CA ASP A 5 -21.69 -0.91 20.44
C ASP A 5 -20.21 -0.60 20.13
N VAL A 6 -19.36 -1.61 20.09
CA VAL A 6 -17.93 -1.49 19.75
C VAL A 6 -17.42 -2.78 19.13
N ILE A 7 -16.45 -2.67 18.25
CA ILE A 7 -15.72 -3.79 17.67
C ILE A 7 -14.28 -3.72 18.18
N LEU A 8 -13.79 -4.82 18.74
CA LEU A 8 -12.39 -4.97 19.12
C LEU A 8 -11.69 -5.92 18.15
N VAL A 9 -10.60 -5.48 17.56
CA VAL A 9 -9.83 -6.27 16.59
C VAL A 9 -8.39 -6.42 17.09
N SER A 10 -7.95 -7.66 17.26
CA SER A 10 -6.61 -7.99 17.73
C SER A 10 -5.72 -8.53 16.60
N ASP A 11 -5.65 -7.78 15.51
CA ASP A 11 -4.87 -8.12 14.30
C ASP A 11 -3.91 -6.99 13.91
N THR A 12 -3.24 -6.43 14.92
CA THR A 12 -2.22 -5.39 14.74
C THR A 12 -1.02 -5.65 15.64
N SER A 13 0.10 -4.98 15.37
CA SER A 13 1.32 -5.11 16.16
C SER A 13 1.49 -3.93 17.12
N MET A 14 2.19 -4.15 18.22
CA MET A 14 2.78 -3.09 19.04
C MET A 14 4.07 -2.57 18.42
N VAL A 15 4.52 -1.39 18.82
CA VAL A 15 5.82 -0.83 18.43
C VAL A 15 6.96 -1.69 19.01
N GLY A 16 6.80 -2.15 20.25
CA GLY A 16 7.76 -3.01 20.93
C GLY A 16 7.22 -3.49 22.27
N LEU A 17 7.90 -4.45 22.90
CA LEU A 17 7.53 -4.95 24.23
C LEU A 17 7.54 -3.82 25.28
N ASP A 18 8.55 -2.97 25.22
CA ASP A 18 8.70 -1.82 26.11
C ASP A 18 7.95 -0.58 25.64
N THR A 19 7.30 -0.65 24.50
CA THR A 19 6.57 0.47 23.88
C THR A 19 5.22 -0.02 23.38
N PRO A 20 4.26 -0.23 24.31
CA PRO A 20 2.92 -0.63 23.94
C PRO A 20 2.26 0.43 23.05
N SER A 21 1.47 0.00 22.08
CA SER A 21 0.79 0.92 21.17
C SER A 21 -0.57 0.38 20.72
N ILE A 22 -1.49 1.29 20.46
CA ILE A 22 -2.80 1.02 19.89
C ILE A 22 -2.83 1.62 18.48
N THR A 23 -3.23 0.82 17.52
CA THR A 23 -3.34 1.28 16.13
C THR A 23 -4.59 2.15 15.97
N THR A 24 -4.38 3.40 15.60
CA THR A 24 -5.45 4.40 15.41
C THR A 24 -5.77 4.67 13.94
N GLY A 25 -5.07 4.04 13.02
CA GLY A 25 -5.38 4.16 11.61
C GLY A 25 -4.65 3.15 10.76
N LEU A 26 -5.32 2.77 9.68
CA LEU A 26 -4.84 1.87 8.64
C LEU A 26 -5.01 2.54 7.29
N ARG A 27 -4.08 2.31 6.36
CA ARG A 27 -4.24 2.78 4.99
C ARG A 27 -5.28 1.92 4.25
N GLY A 28 -5.94 2.52 3.26
CA GLY A 28 -6.74 1.81 2.28
C GLY A 28 -5.86 1.09 1.25
N LEU A 29 -6.52 0.43 0.32
CA LEU A 29 -5.87 -0.34 -0.75
C LEU A 29 -6.69 -0.26 -2.02
N ALA A 30 -6.02 -0.10 -3.16
CA ALA A 30 -6.55 -0.41 -4.47
C ALA A 30 -5.52 -1.27 -5.22
N TYR A 31 -5.98 -2.29 -5.95
CA TYR A 31 -5.11 -3.28 -6.58
C TYR A 31 -5.58 -3.59 -8.00
N TRP A 32 -4.63 -3.72 -8.95
CA TRP A 32 -4.95 -3.98 -10.35
C TRP A 32 -3.99 -4.98 -10.96
N GLU A 33 -4.48 -5.66 -12.00
CA GLU A 33 -3.67 -6.39 -12.95
C GLU A 33 -3.73 -5.67 -14.31
N ILE A 34 -2.57 -5.53 -14.95
CA ILE A 34 -2.42 -4.92 -16.27
C ILE A 34 -1.93 -5.98 -17.22
N GLU A 35 -2.59 -6.12 -18.37
CA GLU A 35 -2.14 -6.91 -19.51
C GLU A 35 -1.85 -5.98 -20.68
N VAL A 36 -0.65 -6.05 -21.23
CA VAL A 36 -0.27 -5.36 -22.47
C VAL A 36 -0.05 -6.40 -23.56
N THR A 37 -0.80 -6.27 -24.65
CA THR A 37 -0.72 -7.17 -25.80
C THR A 37 -0.15 -6.42 -27.00
N GLY A 38 0.93 -6.94 -27.56
CA GLY A 38 1.58 -6.46 -28.78
C GLY A 38 1.22 -7.32 -29.99
N PRO A 39 2.21 -7.98 -30.64
CA PRO A 39 1.97 -8.84 -31.80
C PRO A 39 1.16 -10.09 -31.43
N ASN A 40 0.62 -10.78 -32.42
CA ASN A 40 -0.21 -11.98 -32.23
C ASN A 40 0.55 -13.24 -31.78
N ARG A 41 1.87 -13.19 -31.76
CA ARG A 41 2.78 -14.24 -31.29
C ARG A 41 4.13 -13.63 -30.91
N ASP A 42 4.96 -14.37 -30.24
CA ASP A 42 6.35 -14.00 -30.00
C ASP A 42 7.13 -13.90 -31.32
N LEU A 43 7.93 -12.85 -31.46
CA LEU A 43 8.68 -12.54 -32.66
C LEU A 43 10.18 -12.53 -32.37
N HIS A 44 10.99 -12.71 -33.43
CA HIS A 44 12.43 -12.57 -33.32
C HIS A 44 12.82 -11.07 -33.25
N SER A 45 13.45 -10.65 -32.15
CA SER A 45 13.77 -9.22 -31.92
C SER A 45 14.75 -8.63 -32.94
N GLY A 46 15.66 -9.44 -33.51
CA GLY A 46 16.58 -9.00 -34.56
C GLY A 46 15.92 -8.74 -35.93
N ILE A 47 14.73 -9.31 -36.17
CA ILE A 47 13.97 -9.12 -37.41
C ILE A 47 12.91 -8.02 -37.24
N PHE A 48 12.21 -8.01 -36.11
CA PHE A 48 11.05 -7.14 -35.88
C PHE A 48 11.32 -5.99 -34.90
N GLY A 49 12.45 -6.02 -34.17
CA GLY A 49 12.86 -4.94 -33.29
C GLY A 49 13.05 -3.62 -34.05
N GLY A 50 12.58 -2.52 -33.45
CA GLY A 50 12.59 -1.21 -34.10
C GLY A 50 11.35 -0.91 -34.98
N THR A 51 10.55 -1.94 -35.32
CA THR A 51 9.31 -1.78 -36.11
C THR A 51 8.07 -2.19 -35.35
N VAL A 52 8.17 -3.18 -34.44
CA VAL A 52 7.08 -3.71 -33.65
C VAL A 52 7.32 -3.33 -32.17
N ALA A 53 6.33 -2.76 -31.51
CA ALA A 53 6.42 -2.42 -30.09
C ALA A 53 6.62 -3.65 -29.22
N ASN A 54 7.52 -3.55 -28.24
CA ASN A 54 7.71 -4.58 -27.23
C ASN A 54 6.78 -4.31 -26.04
N PRO A 55 5.81 -5.19 -25.75
CA PRO A 55 4.87 -4.99 -24.65
C PRO A 55 5.52 -4.74 -23.27
N ILE A 56 6.67 -5.37 -23.00
CA ILE A 56 7.41 -5.13 -21.74
C ILE A 56 7.91 -3.69 -21.68
N ASN A 57 8.53 -3.21 -22.77
CA ASN A 57 9.06 -1.85 -22.83
C ASN A 57 7.93 -0.81 -22.62
N GLU A 58 6.79 -1.03 -23.29
CA GLU A 58 5.66 -0.10 -23.18
C GLU A 58 5.01 -0.16 -21.78
N LEU A 59 4.89 -1.36 -21.20
CA LEU A 59 4.43 -1.52 -19.82
C LEU A 59 5.34 -0.80 -18.81
N CYS A 60 6.66 -0.98 -18.95
CA CYS A 60 7.63 -0.29 -18.07
C CYS A 60 7.53 1.25 -18.20
N LYS A 61 7.38 1.79 -19.41
CA LYS A 61 7.22 3.24 -19.61
C LYS A 61 5.93 3.76 -18.96
N MET A 62 4.81 3.07 -19.13
CA MET A 62 3.53 3.46 -18.54
C MET A 62 3.60 3.47 -17.01
N LEU A 63 4.21 2.43 -16.42
CA LEU A 63 4.33 2.32 -14.97
C LEU A 63 5.34 3.29 -14.37
N ALA A 64 6.47 3.53 -15.04
CA ALA A 64 7.47 4.49 -14.58
C ALA A 64 6.93 5.92 -14.50
N GLY A 65 5.92 6.25 -15.31
CA GLY A 65 5.28 7.57 -15.28
C GLY A 65 4.30 7.77 -14.12
N VAL A 66 3.96 6.72 -13.35
CA VAL A 66 2.97 6.83 -12.25
C VAL A 66 3.52 7.55 -11.02
N VAL A 67 4.83 7.51 -10.83
CA VAL A 67 5.50 8.16 -9.68
C VAL A 67 6.61 9.05 -10.22
N ASP A 68 6.69 10.28 -9.75
CA ASP A 68 7.74 11.22 -10.13
C ASP A 68 9.06 11.02 -9.35
N GLU A 69 10.06 11.82 -9.67
CA GLU A 69 11.38 11.80 -9.04
C GLU A 69 11.36 12.16 -7.54
N ASN A 70 10.31 12.81 -7.07
CA ASN A 70 10.10 13.15 -5.67
C ASN A 70 9.28 12.09 -4.91
N GLY A 71 8.98 10.95 -5.54
CA GLY A 71 8.18 9.87 -4.96
C GLY A 71 6.69 10.17 -4.88
N ARG A 72 6.21 11.17 -5.64
CA ARG A 72 4.82 11.62 -5.66
C ARG A 72 4.06 10.95 -6.80
N ILE A 73 2.85 10.48 -6.53
CA ILE A 73 1.97 9.87 -7.53
C ILE A 73 1.47 10.95 -8.50
N THR A 74 1.59 10.71 -9.80
CA THR A 74 1.34 11.69 -10.87
C THR A 74 -0.07 11.63 -11.44
N LEU A 75 -0.91 10.71 -10.98
CA LEU A 75 -2.29 10.58 -11.47
C LEU A 75 -3.05 11.91 -11.28
N PRO A 76 -3.72 12.43 -12.32
CA PRO A 76 -4.51 13.65 -12.20
C PRO A 76 -5.55 13.53 -11.08
N HIS A 77 -5.70 14.58 -10.28
CA HIS A 77 -6.66 14.65 -9.16
C HIS A 77 -6.44 13.65 -8.01
N PHE A 78 -5.35 12.89 -8.03
CA PHE A 78 -5.08 11.87 -7.01
C PHE A 78 -5.01 12.44 -5.59
N TYR A 79 -4.46 13.63 -5.43
CA TYR A 79 -4.25 14.28 -4.13
C TYR A 79 -5.38 15.24 -3.71
N ASP A 80 -6.42 15.45 -4.53
CA ASP A 80 -7.46 16.46 -4.25
C ASP A 80 -8.16 16.25 -2.90
N LYS A 81 -8.29 15.00 -2.47
CA LYS A 81 -8.90 14.62 -1.19
C LYS A 81 -7.89 14.23 -0.10
N VAL A 82 -6.59 14.32 -0.39
CA VAL A 82 -5.54 13.98 0.58
C VAL A 82 -5.30 15.17 1.50
N GLU A 83 -5.54 14.98 2.78
CA GLU A 83 -5.35 16.03 3.78
C GLU A 83 -3.87 16.37 3.97
N THR A 84 -3.61 17.63 4.26
CA THR A 84 -2.29 18.07 4.71
C THR A 84 -2.03 17.53 6.12
N VAL A 85 -0.89 16.91 6.31
CA VAL A 85 -0.48 16.38 7.62
C VAL A 85 -0.40 17.51 8.64
N SER A 86 -1.21 17.41 9.69
CA SER A 86 -1.23 18.41 10.76
C SER A 86 0.03 18.34 11.63
N THR A 87 0.38 19.47 12.25
CA THR A 87 1.48 19.53 13.23
C THR A 87 1.28 18.52 14.37
N GLN A 88 0.04 18.31 14.78
CA GLN A 88 -0.29 17.33 15.82
C GLN A 88 -0.02 15.88 15.35
N GLU A 89 -0.39 15.52 14.13
CA GLU A 89 -0.08 14.19 13.58
C GLU A 89 1.43 13.97 13.41
N ARG A 90 2.17 14.98 12.94
CA ARG A 90 3.63 14.91 12.87
C ARG A 90 4.24 14.69 14.25
N ALA A 91 3.76 15.39 15.27
CA ALA A 91 4.23 15.22 16.65
C ALA A 91 3.91 13.83 17.20
N MET A 92 2.73 13.28 16.91
CA MET A 92 2.34 11.92 17.32
C MET A 92 3.21 10.85 16.65
N LEU A 93 3.47 10.97 15.35
CA LEU A 93 4.35 10.05 14.62
C LEU A 93 5.81 10.19 15.06
N GLY A 94 6.27 11.42 15.32
CA GLY A 94 7.60 11.69 15.82
C GLY A 94 7.85 11.20 17.26
N ALA A 95 6.78 10.92 18.04
CA ALA A 95 6.90 10.30 19.35
C ALA A 95 7.15 8.78 19.31
N VAL A 96 6.94 8.16 18.15
CA VAL A 96 7.23 6.73 17.96
C VAL A 96 8.73 6.53 17.85
N PRO A 97 9.34 5.70 18.70
CA PRO A 97 10.76 5.41 18.61
C PRO A 97 11.13 4.85 17.24
N TYR A 98 12.04 5.50 16.54
CA TYR A 98 12.51 5.10 15.23
C TYR A 98 14.00 5.36 15.09
N ASP A 99 14.74 4.33 14.75
CA ASP A 99 16.18 4.37 14.49
C ASP A 99 16.39 3.93 13.04
N GLU A 100 16.69 4.89 12.16
CA GLU A 100 16.81 4.67 10.73
C GLU A 100 17.95 3.70 10.38
N GLU A 101 19.08 3.78 11.08
CA GLU A 101 20.22 2.91 10.82
C GLU A 101 19.91 1.46 11.19
N LYS A 102 19.24 1.23 12.34
CA LYS A 102 18.77 -0.11 12.70
C LYS A 102 17.71 -0.62 11.74
N TYR A 103 16.81 0.24 11.29
CA TYR A 103 15.78 -0.13 10.32
C TYR A 103 16.39 -0.56 8.99
N LYS A 104 17.34 0.24 8.44
CA LYS A 104 18.06 -0.09 7.21
C LYS A 104 18.84 -1.40 7.35
N ALA A 105 19.55 -1.57 8.46
CA ALA A 105 20.32 -2.80 8.73
C ALA A 105 19.41 -4.03 8.86
N ALA A 106 18.22 -3.90 9.44
CA ALA A 106 17.30 -5.02 9.63
C ALA A 106 16.71 -5.56 8.31
N ILE A 107 16.62 -4.72 7.27
CA ILE A 107 16.10 -5.08 5.94
C ILE A 107 17.18 -5.09 4.85
N ASP A 108 18.44 -4.90 5.21
CA ASP A 108 19.63 -4.93 4.35
C ASP A 108 19.53 -3.97 3.16
N VAL A 109 19.26 -2.68 3.45
CA VAL A 109 19.25 -1.60 2.45
C VAL A 109 20.19 -0.46 2.82
N GLU A 110 20.86 0.14 1.83
CA GLU A 110 21.78 1.26 2.05
C GLU A 110 21.05 2.60 2.25
N ALA A 111 19.91 2.78 1.55
CA ALA A 111 19.14 4.02 1.58
C ALA A 111 17.64 3.75 1.54
N LEU A 112 16.86 4.66 2.13
CA LEU A 112 15.40 4.64 2.06
C LEU A 112 14.93 5.52 0.89
N SER A 113 13.81 5.13 0.28
CA SER A 113 13.15 5.85 -0.79
C SER A 113 11.71 6.23 -0.38
N GLY A 114 11.12 7.19 -1.09
CA GLY A 114 9.72 7.57 -0.93
C GLY A 114 9.50 9.08 -1.08
N GLU A 115 8.27 9.53 -0.81
CA GLU A 115 7.84 10.91 -1.04
C GLU A 115 8.71 11.92 -0.27
N VAL A 116 9.28 12.89 -1.00
CA VAL A 116 10.16 13.92 -0.44
C VAL A 116 9.36 14.83 0.52
N GLY A 117 10.00 15.25 1.62
CA GLY A 117 9.38 16.12 2.63
C GLY A 117 8.62 15.37 3.73
N TYR A 118 8.63 14.03 3.72
CA TYR A 118 8.02 13.18 4.74
C TYR A 118 9.04 12.20 5.32
N SER A 119 8.94 11.98 6.63
CA SER A 119 9.76 10.98 7.33
C SER A 119 9.34 9.55 6.92
N PRO A 120 10.18 8.53 7.13
CA PRO A 120 9.80 7.13 6.86
C PRO A 120 8.51 6.70 7.56
N LEU A 121 8.30 7.12 8.80
CA LEU A 121 7.07 6.84 9.54
C LEU A 121 5.84 7.53 8.92
N GLU A 122 5.98 8.76 8.45
CA GLU A 122 4.89 9.47 7.75
C GLU A 122 4.58 8.80 6.41
N ARG A 123 5.60 8.44 5.62
CA ARG A 123 5.43 7.76 4.32
C ARG A 123 4.65 6.45 4.45
N THR A 124 4.97 5.66 5.47
CA THR A 124 4.32 4.36 5.68
C THR A 124 2.94 4.46 6.35
N ALA A 125 2.68 5.50 7.15
CA ALA A 125 1.48 5.60 7.97
C ALA A 125 0.37 6.47 7.37
N ILE A 126 0.72 7.63 6.78
CA ILE A 126 -0.23 8.69 6.44
C ILE A 126 -0.06 9.26 5.03
N ARG A 127 0.88 8.70 4.24
CA ARG A 127 1.01 9.07 2.83
C ARG A 127 0.58 7.92 1.92
N PRO A 128 -0.04 8.24 0.77
CA PRO A 128 -0.35 7.22 -0.21
C PRO A 128 0.94 6.74 -0.89
N THR A 129 0.95 5.47 -1.33
CA THR A 129 2.07 4.89 -2.07
C THR A 129 1.56 4.11 -3.27
N PHE A 130 2.43 3.96 -4.28
CA PHE A 130 2.19 3.11 -5.44
C PHE A 130 3.35 2.11 -5.54
N ASP A 131 3.02 0.82 -5.67
CA ASP A 131 3.99 -0.25 -5.70
C ASP A 131 3.69 -1.24 -6.83
N ILE A 132 4.72 -1.60 -7.59
CA ILE A 132 4.67 -2.69 -8.57
C ILE A 132 4.94 -3.98 -7.81
N CYS A 133 3.88 -4.76 -7.54
CA CYS A 133 3.96 -5.99 -6.75
C CYS A 133 4.46 -7.18 -7.58
N GLY A 134 4.38 -7.10 -8.89
CA GLY A 134 4.88 -8.12 -9.81
C GLY A 134 4.85 -7.61 -11.24
N ILE A 135 5.85 -8.00 -12.02
CA ILE A 135 5.93 -7.73 -13.46
C ILE A 135 6.52 -8.95 -14.16
N TRP A 136 5.92 -9.37 -15.28
CA TRP A 136 6.40 -10.53 -16.02
C TRP A 136 6.03 -10.47 -17.49
N GLY A 137 6.77 -11.25 -18.27
CA GLY A 137 6.63 -11.38 -19.71
C GLY A 137 7.97 -11.79 -20.36
N GLY A 138 7.95 -12.13 -21.63
CA GLY A 138 9.15 -12.52 -22.35
C GLY A 138 9.72 -13.87 -21.92
N TYR A 139 11.01 -14.06 -22.18
CA TYR A 139 11.71 -15.30 -21.88
C TYR A 139 12.40 -15.24 -20.52
N THR A 140 12.10 -16.20 -19.68
CA THR A 140 12.63 -16.34 -18.31
C THR A 140 13.34 -17.66 -18.08
N GLY A 141 13.53 -18.49 -19.15
CA GLY A 141 14.28 -19.75 -19.07
C GLY A 141 15.79 -19.55 -19.05
N GLU A 142 16.53 -20.66 -18.93
CA GLU A 142 17.99 -20.65 -18.96
C GLU A 142 18.55 -20.20 -20.33
N GLY A 143 19.64 -19.44 -20.31
CA GLY A 143 20.31 -18.92 -21.50
C GLY A 143 19.64 -17.65 -22.05
N ALA A 144 20.04 -17.26 -23.25
CA ALA A 144 19.54 -16.08 -23.97
C ALA A 144 18.57 -16.44 -25.09
N LYS A 145 17.48 -15.66 -25.24
CA LYS A 145 16.55 -15.76 -26.35
C LYS A 145 16.24 -14.39 -26.91
N THR A 146 16.50 -14.17 -28.19
CA THR A 146 16.22 -12.89 -28.86
C THR A 146 14.73 -12.80 -29.21
N VAL A 147 13.90 -12.59 -28.20
CA VAL A 147 12.44 -12.55 -28.32
C VAL A 147 11.89 -11.15 -28.11
N LEU A 148 10.90 -10.81 -28.93
CA LEU A 148 9.96 -9.72 -28.73
C LEU A 148 8.64 -10.38 -28.32
N PRO A 149 8.23 -10.34 -27.06
CA PRO A 149 7.08 -11.11 -26.59
C PRO A 149 5.76 -10.57 -27.13
N SER A 150 4.77 -11.43 -27.19
CA SER A 150 3.40 -11.04 -27.57
C SER A 150 2.64 -10.34 -26.45
N LYS A 151 3.00 -10.61 -25.20
CA LYS A 151 2.32 -10.05 -24.02
C LYS A 151 3.28 -9.71 -22.89
N ALA A 152 2.85 -8.76 -22.06
CA ALA A 152 3.47 -8.44 -20.79
C ALA A 152 2.39 -8.16 -19.73
N TYR A 153 2.72 -8.38 -18.46
CA TYR A 153 1.78 -8.26 -17.35
C TYR A 153 2.42 -7.55 -16.18
N ALA A 154 1.58 -6.85 -15.40
CA ALA A 154 1.97 -6.34 -14.10
C ALA A 154 0.82 -6.46 -13.09
N LYS A 155 1.19 -6.66 -11.83
CA LYS A 155 0.31 -6.48 -10.68
C LYS A 155 0.80 -5.27 -9.91
N VAL A 156 -0.09 -4.33 -9.67
CA VAL A 156 0.24 -3.07 -9.00
C VAL A 156 -0.75 -2.77 -7.90
N SER A 157 -0.29 -2.09 -6.87
CA SER A 157 -1.13 -1.67 -5.76
C SER A 157 -0.89 -0.21 -5.40
N CYS A 158 -1.91 0.41 -4.85
CA CYS A 158 -1.83 1.74 -4.29
C CYS A 158 -2.33 1.70 -2.85
N ARG A 159 -1.52 2.17 -1.89
CA ARG A 159 -2.01 2.40 -0.53
C ARG A 159 -2.68 3.76 -0.48
N LEU A 160 -3.89 3.80 0.08
CA LEU A 160 -4.74 4.97 0.12
C LEU A 160 -4.78 5.55 1.55
N VAL A 161 -5.01 6.86 1.62
CA VAL A 161 -5.13 7.57 2.90
C VAL A 161 -6.58 8.04 3.12
N PRO A 162 -6.93 8.59 4.30
CA PRO A 162 -8.29 9.07 4.56
C PRO A 162 -8.83 9.95 3.43
N HIS A 163 -10.14 9.82 3.20
CA HIS A 163 -10.93 10.52 2.16
C HIS A 163 -10.68 10.07 0.72
N GLN A 164 -9.73 9.18 0.46
CA GLN A 164 -9.59 8.54 -0.85
C GLN A 164 -10.52 7.32 -0.94
N ASN A 165 -11.38 7.30 -1.95
CA ASN A 165 -12.24 6.17 -2.28
C ASN A 165 -11.53 5.27 -3.28
N HIS A 166 -11.46 3.97 -3.02
CA HIS A 166 -10.70 3.02 -3.84
C HIS A 166 -11.29 2.82 -5.25
N GLU A 167 -12.59 2.98 -5.43
CA GLU A 167 -13.24 2.89 -6.75
C GLU A 167 -12.92 4.13 -7.61
N GLU A 168 -12.96 5.34 -7.00
CA GLU A 168 -12.57 6.58 -7.67
C GLU A 168 -11.09 6.52 -8.10
N ILE A 169 -10.21 6.09 -7.20
CA ILE A 169 -8.78 5.93 -7.50
C ILE A 169 -8.56 4.86 -8.59
N SER A 170 -9.34 3.76 -8.55
CA SER A 170 -9.31 2.76 -9.62
C SER A 170 -9.64 3.36 -10.97
N LYS A 171 -10.67 4.20 -11.03
CA LYS A 171 -11.04 4.87 -12.26
C LYS A 171 -9.92 5.81 -12.73
N MET A 172 -9.35 6.63 -11.84
CA MET A 172 -8.24 7.54 -12.18
C MET A 172 -7.03 6.78 -12.74
N PHE A 173 -6.67 5.65 -12.12
CA PHE A 173 -5.56 4.83 -12.58
C PHE A 173 -5.83 4.21 -13.96
N ILE A 174 -7.00 3.66 -14.16
CA ILE A 174 -7.42 3.07 -15.44
C ILE A 174 -7.40 4.13 -16.55
N ASP A 175 -8.01 5.29 -16.31
CA ASP A 175 -8.04 6.40 -17.25
C ASP A 175 -6.62 6.89 -17.59
N TYR A 176 -5.74 7.00 -16.60
CA TYR A 176 -4.34 7.37 -16.80
C TYR A 176 -3.62 6.36 -17.69
N ILE A 177 -3.67 5.07 -17.36
CA ILE A 177 -2.99 4.01 -18.16
C ILE A 177 -3.49 4.03 -19.61
N TYR A 178 -4.78 4.16 -19.84
CA TYR A 178 -5.30 4.26 -21.21
C TYR A 178 -4.89 5.54 -21.92
N SER A 179 -4.72 6.65 -21.20
CA SER A 179 -4.28 7.92 -21.78
C SER A 179 -2.83 7.92 -22.25
N VAL A 180 -1.96 7.16 -21.56
CA VAL A 180 -0.53 7.05 -21.89
C VAL A 180 -0.18 5.83 -22.74
N ALA A 181 -1.14 4.93 -22.94
CA ALA A 181 -0.94 3.74 -23.76
C ALA A 181 -0.72 4.08 -25.24
N PRO A 182 0.37 3.66 -25.87
CA PRO A 182 0.60 3.91 -27.29
C PRO A 182 -0.33 3.05 -28.15
N ARG A 183 -0.71 3.55 -29.31
CA ARG A 183 -1.56 2.82 -30.28
C ARG A 183 -0.93 1.52 -30.81
N SER A 184 0.36 1.33 -30.59
CA SER A 184 1.11 0.13 -31.02
C SER A 184 0.87 -1.12 -30.18
N VAL A 185 0.18 -0.99 -29.04
CA VAL A 185 -0.20 -2.10 -28.15
C VAL A 185 -1.66 -1.99 -27.73
N LYS A 186 -2.22 -3.11 -27.28
CA LYS A 186 -3.53 -3.15 -26.62
C LYS A 186 -3.31 -3.31 -25.13
N VAL A 187 -4.00 -2.52 -24.33
CA VAL A 187 -3.89 -2.56 -22.88
C VAL A 187 -5.24 -2.94 -22.27
N LYS A 188 -5.19 -3.81 -21.27
CA LYS A 188 -6.34 -4.14 -20.43
C LYS A 188 -5.93 -3.95 -18.96
N VAL A 189 -6.69 -3.13 -18.23
CA VAL A 189 -6.53 -2.96 -16.79
C VAL A 189 -7.72 -3.59 -16.10
N SER A 190 -7.46 -4.50 -15.19
CA SER A 190 -8.49 -5.23 -14.44
C SER A 190 -8.36 -4.86 -12.95
N PRO A 191 -9.32 -4.12 -12.38
CA PRO A 191 -9.35 -3.90 -10.94
C PRO A 191 -9.58 -5.23 -10.23
N MET A 192 -8.93 -5.40 -9.09
CA MET A 192 -9.03 -6.60 -8.27
C MET A 192 -9.79 -6.27 -6.98
N HIS A 193 -9.11 -6.27 -5.84
CA HIS A 193 -9.71 -5.93 -4.56
C HIS A 193 -9.27 -4.55 -4.09
N GLY A 194 -10.07 -3.94 -3.23
CA GLY A 194 -9.77 -2.64 -2.64
C GLY A 194 -10.57 -2.41 -1.36
N GLY A 195 -10.30 -1.30 -0.72
CA GLY A 195 -11.03 -0.83 0.45
C GLY A 195 -10.47 0.50 0.94
N GLU A 196 -11.31 1.24 1.64
CA GLU A 196 -10.96 2.54 2.18
C GLU A 196 -10.00 2.40 3.36
N SER A 197 -9.33 3.49 3.69
CA SER A 197 -8.57 3.66 4.93
C SER A 197 -9.52 3.71 6.13
N TYR A 198 -8.98 3.46 7.30
CA TYR A 198 -9.70 3.54 8.55
C TYR A 198 -8.98 4.44 9.56
N VAL A 199 -9.73 5.24 10.30
CA VAL A 199 -9.23 6.05 11.41
C VAL A 199 -10.13 5.89 12.62
N CYS A 200 -9.51 5.48 13.74
CA CYS A 200 -10.14 5.40 15.03
C CYS A 200 -9.92 6.73 15.81
N PRO A 201 -10.95 7.48 16.14
CA PRO A 201 -10.80 8.66 16.97
C PRO A 201 -10.33 8.30 18.39
N ILE A 202 -9.27 8.94 18.86
CA ILE A 202 -8.68 8.68 20.19
C ILE A 202 -9.52 9.19 21.36
N ASN A 203 -10.58 9.95 21.11
CA ASN A 203 -11.52 10.44 22.11
C ASN A 203 -12.71 9.51 22.36
N LEU A 204 -12.80 8.38 21.62
CA LEU A 204 -13.86 7.40 21.84
C LEU A 204 -13.75 6.77 23.23
N PRO A 205 -14.89 6.52 23.93
CA PRO A 205 -14.89 5.82 25.22
C PRO A 205 -14.21 4.43 25.14
N ALA A 206 -14.47 3.68 24.07
CA ALA A 206 -13.86 2.37 23.84
C ALA A 206 -12.33 2.46 23.66
N TYR A 207 -11.82 3.47 22.95
CA TYR A 207 -10.38 3.71 22.84
C TYR A 207 -9.75 4.04 24.19
N ARG A 208 -10.40 4.89 25.00
CA ARG A 208 -9.93 5.24 26.36
C ARG A 208 -9.91 4.03 27.28
N ALA A 209 -10.90 3.14 27.16
CA ALA A 209 -10.91 1.87 27.91
C ALA A 209 -9.76 0.96 27.50
N ALA A 210 -9.49 0.83 26.20
CA ALA A 210 -8.34 0.10 25.68
C ALA A 210 -7.01 0.70 26.15
N GLU A 211 -6.85 2.02 26.09
CA GLU A 211 -5.67 2.73 26.57
C GLU A 211 -5.39 2.41 28.06
N LYS A 212 -6.43 2.46 28.90
CA LYS A 212 -6.32 2.09 30.32
C LYS A 212 -5.99 0.62 30.52
N GLY A 213 -6.55 -0.27 29.71
CA GLY A 213 -6.24 -1.70 29.74
C GLY A 213 -4.75 -1.97 29.45
N TYR A 214 -4.19 -1.31 28.43
CA TYR A 214 -2.75 -1.39 28.14
C TYR A 214 -1.89 -0.84 29.27
N GLU A 215 -2.27 0.32 29.84
CA GLU A 215 -1.54 0.94 30.96
C GLU A 215 -1.50 0.01 32.17
N LEU A 216 -2.62 -0.66 32.49
CA LEU A 216 -2.68 -1.63 33.57
C LEU A 216 -1.84 -2.89 33.29
N ALA A 217 -1.84 -3.39 32.04
CA ALA A 217 -1.15 -4.61 31.68
C ALA A 217 0.37 -4.42 31.50
N PHE A 218 0.79 -3.29 30.92
CA PHE A 218 2.18 -3.03 30.56
C PHE A 218 2.86 -2.00 31.48
N GLY A 219 2.14 -1.40 32.42
CA GLY A 219 2.67 -0.35 33.31
C GLY A 219 3.01 0.97 32.61
N LYS A 220 2.64 1.12 31.33
CA LYS A 220 2.92 2.30 30.50
C LYS A 220 1.71 2.64 29.64
N ARG A 221 1.45 3.92 29.48
CA ARG A 221 0.43 4.38 28.55
C ARG A 221 0.83 4.05 27.11
N PRO A 222 -0.06 3.42 26.31
CA PRO A 222 0.24 3.06 24.95
C PRO A 222 0.35 4.29 24.03
N LEU A 223 1.21 4.22 23.02
CA LEU A 223 1.26 5.22 21.97
C LEU A 223 0.10 5.00 20.99
N ALA A 224 -0.51 6.09 20.54
CA ALA A 224 -1.44 6.08 19.41
C ALA A 224 -0.63 6.09 18.11
N VAL A 225 -0.72 5.03 17.32
CA VAL A 225 0.08 4.89 16.09
C VAL A 225 -0.79 4.70 14.86
N ARG A 226 -0.36 5.24 13.72
CA ARG A 226 -0.89 4.93 12.40
C ARG A 226 -0.04 3.84 11.77
N ARG A 227 -0.68 2.90 11.07
CA ARG A 227 -0.01 1.77 10.39
C ARG A 227 -0.26 1.79 8.89
N GLY A 228 0.75 1.32 8.16
CA GLY A 228 0.70 1.27 6.69
C GLY A 228 -0.12 0.12 6.12
N GLY A 229 -0.35 -0.94 6.89
CA GLY A 229 -1.14 -2.08 6.47
C GLY A 229 -2.61 -1.74 6.27
N SER A 230 -3.32 -2.60 5.54
CA SER A 230 -4.76 -2.46 5.27
C SER A 230 -5.50 -3.67 5.80
N ILE A 231 -6.60 -3.41 6.51
CA ILE A 231 -7.58 -4.42 6.91
C ILE A 231 -8.94 -3.95 6.36
N PRO A 232 -9.26 -4.21 5.10
CA PRO A 232 -10.39 -3.59 4.40
C PRO A 232 -11.74 -3.80 5.08
N ILE A 233 -11.92 -4.91 5.78
CA ILE A 233 -13.17 -5.22 6.49
C ILE A 233 -13.47 -4.22 7.61
N ILE A 234 -12.47 -3.55 8.18
CA ILE A 234 -12.67 -2.57 9.26
C ILE A 234 -13.45 -1.35 8.77
N ALA A 235 -13.08 -0.81 7.61
CA ALA A 235 -13.83 0.27 6.97
C ALA A 235 -15.24 -0.18 6.57
N THR A 236 -15.39 -1.43 6.14
CA THR A 236 -16.69 -2.03 5.84
C THR A 236 -17.57 -2.14 7.09
N PHE A 237 -17.02 -2.55 8.23
CA PHE A 237 -17.76 -2.59 9.49
C PHE A 237 -18.26 -1.21 9.89
N GLU A 238 -17.43 -0.18 9.80
CA GLU A 238 -17.86 1.20 10.05
C GLU A 238 -19.00 1.61 9.11
N LYS A 239 -18.87 1.37 7.81
CA LYS A 239 -19.85 1.75 6.81
C LYS A 239 -21.20 1.02 6.98
N VAL A 240 -21.17 -0.27 7.30
CA VAL A 240 -22.37 -1.13 7.33
C VAL A 240 -23.03 -1.14 8.71
N LEU A 241 -22.24 -1.16 9.77
CA LEU A 241 -22.74 -1.28 11.15
C LEU A 241 -22.85 0.07 11.87
N GLY A 242 -22.23 1.12 11.33
CA GLY A 242 -22.16 2.44 11.98
C GLY A 242 -21.32 2.46 13.26
N VAL A 243 -20.46 1.45 13.47
CA VAL A 243 -19.71 1.23 14.70
C VAL A 243 -18.21 1.37 14.42
N LYS A 244 -17.52 2.10 15.31
CA LYS A 244 -16.06 2.22 15.25
C LYS A 244 -15.37 0.99 15.85
N SER A 245 -14.23 0.64 15.26
CA SER A 245 -13.38 -0.46 15.72
C SER A 245 -12.18 0.06 16.50
N VAL A 246 -11.81 -0.58 17.59
CA VAL A 246 -10.54 -0.37 18.30
C VAL A 246 -9.58 -1.48 17.89
N LEU A 247 -8.40 -1.09 17.37
CA LEU A 247 -7.39 -2.02 16.86
C LEU A 247 -6.33 -2.24 17.93
N MET A 248 -6.46 -3.34 18.65
CA MET A 248 -5.75 -3.63 19.90
C MET A 248 -4.98 -4.95 19.77
N GLY A 249 -3.89 -4.93 19.01
CA GLY A 249 -3.05 -6.11 18.77
C GLY A 249 -1.83 -6.18 19.70
N PHE A 250 -1.33 -7.39 19.92
CA PHE A 250 -0.23 -7.70 20.84
C PHE A 250 0.99 -8.30 20.12
N GLY A 251 0.93 -8.47 18.80
CA GLY A 251 2.05 -8.97 18.01
C GLY A 251 3.20 -7.97 17.96
N LEU A 252 4.37 -8.45 17.55
CA LEU A 252 5.53 -7.62 17.20
C LEU A 252 5.81 -7.78 15.71
N GLU A 253 6.24 -6.72 15.04
CA GLU A 253 6.56 -6.78 13.61
C GLU A 253 7.68 -7.79 13.30
N SER A 254 8.65 -7.92 14.18
CA SER A 254 9.76 -8.88 14.07
C SER A 254 9.34 -10.35 14.07
N VAL A 255 8.13 -10.68 14.51
CA VAL A 255 7.62 -12.06 14.58
C VAL A 255 6.39 -12.29 13.72
N SER A 256 5.77 -11.25 13.17
CA SER A 256 4.52 -11.34 12.40
C SER A 256 4.64 -12.17 11.12
N TYR A 257 5.81 -12.26 10.52
CA TYR A 257 6.05 -13.03 9.29
C TYR A 257 6.77 -14.36 9.50
N THR A 258 7.33 -14.62 10.68
CA THR A 258 8.08 -15.85 10.96
C THR A 258 7.20 -17.05 11.31
N HIS A 259 5.91 -16.84 11.59
CA HIS A 259 4.96 -17.90 11.95
C HIS A 259 3.86 -18.15 10.92
N LEU A 260 3.88 -17.45 9.77
CA LEU A 260 2.98 -17.71 8.64
C LEU A 260 3.59 -18.72 7.65
N THR A 261 4.14 -19.81 8.15
CA THR A 261 4.20 -21.02 7.34
C THR A 261 2.80 -21.61 7.36
N LEU A 262 2.01 -21.34 6.32
CA LEU A 262 0.82 -22.12 6.06
C LEU A 262 1.23 -23.59 6.02
N PRO A 263 0.56 -24.49 6.75
CA PRO A 263 0.80 -25.92 6.56
C PRO A 263 0.49 -26.26 5.12
N THR A 264 1.51 -26.76 4.41
CA THR A 264 1.38 -27.35 3.08
C THR A 264 0.52 -28.60 3.13
#